data_fbb12127ac4db13ab5b0c50c634503ce
#
_entry.id   fbb12127ac4db13ab5b0c50c634503ce
#
_cell.length_a   1.000
_cell.length_b   1.000
_cell.length_c   1.000
_cell.angle_alpha   90.00
_cell.angle_beta   90.00
_cell.angle_gamma   90.00
#
_symmetry.space_group_name_H-M   'P 1'
#
loop_
_entity.id
_entity.type
_entity.pdbx_description
1 polymer ?
#
loop_
_entity_poly.entity_id
_entity_poly.type
_entity_poly.pdbx_seq_one_letter_code
_entity_poly.pdbx_strand_id
1 'polypeptide(L)'
;MIPGRSRRFLLASAIVAVAVAAAAFYFLLRAPAYEVTCFIASDPHYGLSPTVAGANERTVEAMNRLPGTAFPKGVGGTVGAPRGVLVLGDLVDGAAAPDEAVAWRRFTADFGVEGHGLLRFPVYELPGNHDGGDEGIVRRGILERDKLRPGLLAASADGISYSWDWGPVHFVSMGLYAGSEGDAVVNPWGRRFDGTWRLPGHSLEFLEEDLARRVGASGRPVVLLQHYGWDVWGLGWWSEREREALKAAVKGYNVISAFYGHSHVMMRVDLDGFPSFCAGSTQSDPLPGSFLVVRIRPREMDVAERKADAWGYVARVKLGGRTSVSR
;
A
#
# COMPACT_ATOMS: atom_id res chain seq x y z
N MET A 1 -20.26 -64.02 31.66
CA MET A 1 -19.58 -62.77 32.00
C MET A 1 -18.74 -62.31 30.82
N ILE A 2 -19.13 -61.24 30.11
CA ILE A 2 -18.35 -60.63 29.02
C ILE A 2 -18.14 -59.15 29.34
N PRO A 3 -17.06 -58.78 30.10
CA PRO A 3 -16.77 -57.36 30.40
C PRO A 3 -15.68 -56.75 29.52
N GLY A 4 -15.16 -57.41 28.48
CA GLY A 4 -13.97 -56.92 27.76
C GLY A 4 -14.26 -56.09 26.51
N ARG A 5 -15.46 -56.15 25.94
CA ARG A 5 -15.78 -55.44 24.68
C ARG A 5 -16.08 -53.95 24.87
N SER A 6 -16.73 -53.55 25.94
CA SER A 6 -17.11 -52.15 26.19
C SER A 6 -15.91 -51.23 26.48
N ARG A 7 -14.89 -51.73 27.17
CA ARG A 7 -13.67 -50.94 27.45
C ARG A 7 -12.85 -50.68 26.19
N ARG A 8 -12.76 -51.63 25.27
CA ARG A 8 -12.03 -51.45 24.00
C ARG A 8 -12.73 -50.43 23.05
N PHE A 9 -14.10 -50.44 23.05
CA PHE A 9 -14.85 -49.46 22.30
C PHE A 9 -14.73 -48.05 22.88
N LEU A 10 -14.72 -47.87 24.19
CA LEU A 10 -14.52 -46.58 24.85
C LEU A 10 -13.12 -46.04 24.63
N LEU A 11 -12.09 -46.91 24.65
CA LEU A 11 -10.72 -46.50 24.37
C LEU A 11 -10.52 -46.06 22.91
N ALA A 12 -11.12 -46.79 21.95
CA ALA A 12 -11.05 -46.44 20.53
C ALA A 12 -11.75 -45.11 20.24
N SER A 13 -12.94 -44.89 20.86
CA SER A 13 -13.68 -43.62 20.73
C SER A 13 -12.91 -42.42 21.32
N ALA A 14 -12.21 -42.60 22.44
CA ALA A 14 -11.41 -41.58 23.07
C ALA A 14 -10.17 -41.22 22.20
N ILE A 15 -9.50 -42.19 21.60
CA ILE A 15 -8.37 -41.97 20.68
C ILE A 15 -8.82 -41.22 19.43
N VAL A 16 -9.96 -41.58 18.86
CA VAL A 16 -10.50 -40.86 17.70
C VAL A 16 -10.88 -39.42 18.04
N ALA A 17 -11.51 -39.20 19.20
CA ALA A 17 -11.85 -37.85 19.66
C ALA A 17 -10.60 -36.96 19.88
N VAL A 18 -9.52 -37.50 20.46
CA VAL A 18 -8.26 -36.81 20.64
C VAL A 18 -7.57 -36.53 19.30
N ALA A 19 -7.60 -37.49 18.37
CA ALA A 19 -7.03 -37.30 17.03
C ALA A 19 -7.80 -36.22 16.23
N VAL A 20 -9.13 -36.21 16.33
CA VAL A 20 -9.98 -35.18 15.68
C VAL A 20 -9.75 -33.81 16.32
N ALA A 21 -9.65 -33.73 17.65
CA ALA A 21 -9.34 -32.50 18.37
C ALA A 21 -7.93 -31.98 18.02
N ALA A 22 -6.93 -32.86 17.95
CA ALA A 22 -5.58 -32.52 17.53
C ALA A 22 -5.50 -32.07 16.06
N ALA A 23 -6.24 -32.71 15.16
CA ALA A 23 -6.35 -32.31 13.77
C ALA A 23 -7.06 -30.95 13.64
N ALA A 24 -8.20 -30.76 14.32
CA ALA A 24 -8.92 -29.49 14.35
C ALA A 24 -8.03 -28.37 14.93
N PHE A 25 -7.33 -28.63 16.01
CA PHE A 25 -6.36 -27.70 16.61
C PHE A 25 -5.19 -27.39 15.68
N TYR A 26 -4.66 -28.41 14.97
CA TYR A 26 -3.61 -28.25 13.95
C TYR A 26 -4.10 -27.40 12.77
N PHE A 27 -5.34 -27.61 12.29
CA PHE A 27 -5.95 -26.78 11.24
C PHE A 27 -6.27 -25.37 11.74
N LEU A 28 -6.74 -25.19 12.97
CA LEU A 28 -6.97 -23.88 13.59
C LEU A 28 -5.68 -23.10 13.81
N LEU A 29 -4.55 -23.78 14.08
CA LEU A 29 -3.25 -23.15 14.23
C LEU A 29 -2.52 -22.85 12.90
N ARG A 30 -2.94 -23.46 11.80
CA ARG A 30 -2.45 -23.09 10.46
C ARG A 30 -3.18 -21.84 9.99
N ALA A 31 -2.52 -20.69 10.12
CA ALA A 31 -2.95 -19.53 9.34
C ALA A 31 -3.11 -19.96 7.86
N PRO A 32 -4.23 -19.63 7.20
CA PRO A 32 -4.43 -19.99 5.80
C PRO A 32 -3.23 -19.53 4.99
N ALA A 33 -2.64 -20.44 4.22
CA ALA A 33 -1.51 -20.10 3.37
C ALA A 33 -2.00 -19.12 2.29
N TYR A 34 -1.49 -17.91 2.31
CA TYR A 34 -1.68 -16.93 1.24
C TYR A 34 -0.37 -16.22 0.96
N GLU A 35 -0.22 -15.75 -0.25
CA GLU A 35 0.85 -14.86 -0.66
C GLU A 35 0.26 -13.77 -1.55
N VAL A 36 0.49 -12.52 -1.17
CA VAL A 36 0.13 -11.34 -1.96
C VAL A 36 1.42 -10.66 -2.35
N THR A 37 1.71 -10.61 -3.64
CA THR A 37 2.81 -9.82 -4.20
C THR A 37 2.22 -8.57 -4.83
N CYS A 38 2.79 -7.41 -4.55
CA CYS A 38 2.50 -6.14 -5.23
C CYS A 38 3.79 -5.34 -5.40
N PHE A 39 3.76 -4.41 -6.36
CA PHE A 39 4.83 -3.43 -6.52
C PHE A 39 4.33 -2.07 -6.06
N ILE A 40 5.22 -1.25 -5.52
CA ILE A 40 4.90 0.08 -5.03
C ILE A 40 5.85 1.06 -5.70
N ALA A 41 5.26 1.95 -6.47
CA ALA A 41 5.90 3.03 -7.21
C ALA A 41 5.47 4.37 -6.61
N SER A 42 6.21 5.43 -6.87
CA SER A 42 5.85 6.78 -6.45
C SER A 42 6.51 7.82 -7.34
N ASP A 43 5.97 9.02 -7.30
CA ASP A 43 6.60 10.25 -7.81
C ASP A 43 7.12 10.12 -9.26
N PRO A 44 6.30 9.68 -10.23
CA PRO A 44 6.73 9.59 -11.62
C PRO A 44 6.89 10.94 -12.31
N HIS A 45 6.25 12.01 -11.82
CA HIS A 45 6.35 13.40 -12.31
C HIS A 45 6.36 13.54 -13.83
N TYR A 46 5.41 12.92 -14.52
CA TYR A 46 5.28 13.12 -15.97
C TYR A 46 5.11 14.61 -16.30
N GLY A 47 5.87 15.08 -17.27
CA GLY A 47 5.88 16.49 -17.66
C GLY A 47 7.01 17.34 -17.08
N LEU A 48 7.71 16.88 -16.04
CA LEU A 48 8.83 17.61 -15.44
C LEU A 48 9.95 17.88 -16.46
N SER A 49 10.33 16.85 -17.22
CA SER A 49 11.28 16.99 -18.34
C SER A 49 11.14 15.83 -19.32
N PRO A 50 11.66 15.95 -20.57
CA PRO A 50 11.66 14.84 -21.52
C PRO A 50 12.41 13.59 -21.04
N THR A 51 13.45 13.74 -20.20
CA THR A 51 14.26 12.63 -19.69
C THR A 51 13.50 11.82 -18.65
N VAL A 52 12.62 12.44 -17.87
CA VAL A 52 11.76 11.80 -16.87
C VAL A 52 10.88 10.71 -17.48
N ALA A 53 10.26 10.98 -18.60
CA ALA A 53 9.40 10.01 -19.28
C ALA A 53 10.19 8.74 -19.66
N GLY A 54 11.38 8.89 -20.24
CA GLY A 54 12.25 7.74 -20.56
C GLY A 54 12.75 6.99 -19.31
N ALA A 55 12.93 7.67 -18.18
CA ALA A 55 13.28 7.02 -16.91
C ALA A 55 12.10 6.17 -16.38
N ASN A 56 10.87 6.72 -16.45
CA ASN A 56 9.65 5.98 -16.07
C ASN A 56 9.44 4.75 -16.95
N GLU A 57 9.59 4.88 -18.29
CA GLU A 57 9.47 3.75 -19.21
C GLU A 57 10.44 2.61 -18.84
N ARG A 58 11.71 2.93 -18.57
CA ARG A 58 12.70 1.92 -18.12
C ARG A 58 12.31 1.25 -16.82
N THR A 59 11.76 2.02 -15.87
CA THR A 59 11.30 1.48 -14.58
C THR A 59 10.08 0.57 -14.77
N VAL A 60 9.11 0.96 -15.60
CA VAL A 60 7.95 0.12 -15.96
C VAL A 60 8.39 -1.17 -16.65
N GLU A 61 9.34 -1.10 -17.58
CA GLU A 61 9.89 -2.29 -18.21
C GLU A 61 10.60 -3.22 -17.20
N ALA A 62 11.32 -2.65 -16.22
CA ALA A 62 11.92 -3.43 -15.15
C ALA A 62 10.85 -4.14 -14.30
N MET A 63 9.72 -3.47 -13.98
CA MET A 63 8.57 -4.10 -13.32
C MET A 63 8.02 -5.27 -14.15
N ASN A 64 7.84 -5.09 -15.46
CA ASN A 64 7.31 -6.12 -16.35
C ASN A 64 8.19 -7.38 -16.45
N ARG A 65 9.51 -7.21 -16.32
CA ARG A 65 10.49 -8.33 -16.42
C ARG A 65 10.73 -9.02 -15.08
N LEU A 66 10.31 -8.45 -13.96
CA LEU A 66 10.72 -8.92 -12.65
C LEU A 66 10.06 -10.23 -12.18
N PRO A 67 8.77 -10.53 -12.47
CA PRO A 67 8.17 -11.81 -12.09
C PRO A 67 8.95 -12.99 -12.60
N GLY A 68 9.13 -14.02 -11.76
CA GLY A 68 9.94 -15.19 -12.05
C GLY A 68 11.43 -15.06 -11.72
N THR A 69 11.91 -13.85 -11.40
CA THR A 69 13.31 -13.65 -10.99
C THR A 69 13.50 -13.93 -9.50
N ALA A 70 14.75 -14.18 -9.08
CA ALA A 70 15.05 -14.42 -7.67
C ALA A 70 14.96 -13.12 -6.84
N PHE A 71 14.36 -13.21 -5.65
CA PHE A 71 14.54 -12.20 -4.60
C PHE A 71 16.00 -12.15 -4.12
N PRO A 72 16.43 -11.04 -3.48
CA PRO A 72 17.74 -10.97 -2.85
C PRO A 72 17.88 -12.05 -1.75
N LYS A 73 19.12 -12.44 -1.42
CA LYS A 73 19.40 -13.53 -0.45
C LYS A 73 18.69 -13.36 0.89
N GLY A 74 18.52 -12.14 1.38
CA GLY A 74 17.84 -11.84 2.66
C GLY A 74 16.34 -12.15 2.65
N VAL A 75 15.71 -12.19 1.46
CA VAL A 75 14.29 -12.54 1.26
C VAL A 75 14.15 -13.99 0.84
N GLY A 76 14.86 -14.37 -0.19
CA GLY A 76 14.80 -15.72 -0.78
C GLY A 76 13.52 -16.01 -1.56
N GLY A 77 13.57 -17.06 -2.37
CA GLY A 77 12.47 -17.44 -3.26
C GLY A 77 12.41 -16.58 -4.52
N THR A 78 11.27 -16.65 -5.22
CA THR A 78 11.04 -16.05 -6.54
C THR A 78 9.97 -14.96 -6.42
N VAL A 79 10.14 -13.86 -7.14
CA VAL A 79 9.15 -12.78 -7.24
C VAL A 79 7.93 -13.32 -7.98
N GLY A 80 6.78 -13.32 -7.31
CA GLY A 80 5.50 -13.69 -7.91
C GLY A 80 4.99 -12.61 -8.87
N ALA A 81 4.02 -12.95 -9.72
CA ALA A 81 3.28 -11.94 -10.47
C ALA A 81 2.54 -11.02 -9.50
N PRO A 82 2.70 -9.69 -9.60
CA PRO A 82 2.03 -8.77 -8.71
C PRO A 82 0.52 -8.76 -8.96
N ARG A 83 -0.27 -8.63 -7.90
CA ARG A 83 -1.72 -8.38 -7.99
C ARG A 83 -2.03 -7.03 -8.60
N GLY A 84 -1.10 -6.10 -8.48
CA GLY A 84 -1.15 -4.77 -9.05
C GLY A 84 0.06 -3.94 -8.65
N VAL A 85 0.12 -2.74 -9.21
CA VAL A 85 1.12 -1.72 -8.89
C VAL A 85 0.42 -0.55 -8.22
N LEU A 86 0.88 -0.18 -7.02
CA LEU A 86 0.40 0.96 -6.25
C LEU A 86 1.27 2.16 -6.61
N VAL A 87 0.67 3.28 -7.07
CA VAL A 87 1.41 4.49 -7.44
C VAL A 87 1.04 5.60 -6.47
N LEU A 88 1.99 5.98 -5.62
CA LEU A 88 1.75 6.79 -4.42
C LEU A 88 1.91 8.30 -4.66
N GLY A 89 1.25 8.82 -5.68
CA GLY A 89 1.13 10.25 -5.95
C GLY A 89 2.23 10.86 -6.78
N ASP A 90 2.07 12.17 -7.01
CA ASP A 90 2.89 12.98 -7.90
C ASP A 90 3.02 12.34 -9.30
N LEU A 91 1.83 11.98 -9.84
CA LEU A 91 1.68 11.28 -11.13
C LEU A 91 2.15 12.16 -12.28
N VAL A 92 1.85 13.46 -12.20
CA VAL A 92 2.33 14.49 -13.09
C VAL A 92 3.04 15.60 -12.31
N ASP A 93 3.78 16.47 -12.99
CA ASP A 93 4.45 17.60 -12.35
C ASP A 93 3.55 18.85 -12.21
N GLY A 94 2.27 18.70 -12.45
CA GLY A 94 1.21 19.70 -12.21
C GLY A 94 1.47 21.04 -12.88
N ALA A 95 1.38 22.10 -12.09
CA ALA A 95 1.51 23.48 -12.56
C ALA A 95 2.88 23.82 -13.20
N ALA A 96 3.90 23.02 -12.97
CA ALA A 96 5.21 23.16 -13.62
C ALA A 96 5.25 22.49 -15.00
N ALA A 97 4.32 21.56 -15.29
CA ALA A 97 4.23 20.93 -16.60
C ALA A 97 3.69 21.92 -17.65
N PRO A 98 4.36 22.13 -18.79
CA PRO A 98 3.89 23.02 -19.85
C PRO A 98 2.52 22.62 -20.40
N ASP A 99 2.16 21.35 -20.29
CA ASP A 99 0.88 20.78 -20.72
C ASP A 99 0.52 19.58 -19.81
N GLU A 100 -0.19 19.86 -18.73
CA GLU A 100 -0.66 18.84 -17.77
C GLU A 100 -1.48 17.74 -18.46
N ALA A 101 -2.26 18.09 -19.47
CA ALA A 101 -3.07 17.11 -20.19
C ALA A 101 -2.21 16.14 -21.03
N VAL A 102 -1.08 16.59 -21.57
CA VAL A 102 -0.12 15.69 -22.25
C VAL A 102 0.58 14.79 -21.23
N ALA A 103 1.01 15.33 -20.10
CA ALA A 103 1.63 14.58 -19.02
C ALA A 103 0.68 13.48 -18.50
N TRP A 104 -0.58 13.83 -18.24
CA TRP A 104 -1.61 12.88 -17.81
C TRP A 104 -1.87 11.78 -18.83
N ARG A 105 -2.02 12.14 -20.13
CA ARG A 105 -2.18 11.13 -21.19
C ARG A 105 -1.00 10.16 -21.24
N ARG A 106 0.23 10.66 -21.04
CA ARG A 106 1.41 9.80 -21.03
C ARG A 106 1.42 8.88 -19.81
N PHE A 107 1.16 9.40 -18.61
CA PHE A 107 0.99 8.58 -17.44
C PHE A 107 -0.02 7.46 -17.66
N THR A 108 -1.22 7.78 -18.17
CA THR A 108 -2.28 6.79 -18.37
C THR A 108 -1.97 5.77 -19.48
N ALA A 109 -1.15 6.15 -20.47
CA ALA A 109 -0.66 5.21 -21.48
C ALA A 109 0.34 4.21 -20.92
N ASP A 110 1.21 4.67 -20.03
CA ASP A 110 2.22 3.81 -19.42
C ASP A 110 1.62 2.98 -18.25
N PHE A 111 0.78 3.59 -17.43
CA PHE A 111 0.16 3.00 -16.24
C PHE A 111 -1.36 2.76 -16.48
N GLY A 112 -1.70 1.88 -17.41
CA GLY A 112 -3.10 1.52 -17.69
C GLY A 112 -3.78 0.82 -16.51
N VAL A 113 -5.04 1.19 -16.19
CA VAL A 113 -5.77 0.70 -14.99
C VAL A 113 -5.78 -0.81 -14.87
N GLU A 114 -6.05 -1.51 -15.97
CA GLU A 114 -6.19 -2.98 -16.01
C GLU A 114 -4.93 -3.70 -16.48
N GLY A 115 -3.79 -3.00 -16.59
CA GLY A 115 -2.55 -3.56 -17.12
C GLY A 115 -2.50 -3.62 -18.66
N HIS A 116 -3.26 -2.78 -19.33
CA HIS A 116 -3.28 -2.67 -20.80
C HIS A 116 -2.39 -1.53 -21.34
N GLY A 117 -1.61 -0.87 -20.45
CA GLY A 117 -0.61 0.12 -20.80
C GLY A 117 0.76 -0.51 -21.12
N LEU A 118 1.80 0.33 -21.07
CA LEU A 118 3.19 -0.19 -21.09
C LEU A 118 3.41 -1.13 -19.90
N LEU A 119 2.91 -0.77 -18.71
CA LEU A 119 2.84 -1.65 -17.55
C LEU A 119 1.76 -2.71 -17.75
N ARG A 120 2.13 -3.98 -17.52
CA ARG A 120 1.28 -5.16 -17.78
C ARG A 120 0.51 -5.66 -16.56
N PHE A 121 0.37 -4.81 -15.52
CA PHE A 121 -0.31 -5.15 -14.27
C PHE A 121 -1.34 -4.07 -13.93
N PRO A 122 -2.45 -4.42 -13.24
CA PRO A 122 -3.42 -3.44 -12.78
C PRO A 122 -2.77 -2.34 -11.92
N VAL A 123 -3.27 -1.12 -12.05
CA VAL A 123 -2.72 0.06 -11.36
C VAL A 123 -3.72 0.64 -10.37
N TYR A 124 -3.24 0.96 -9.18
CA TYR A 124 -3.95 1.60 -8.09
C TYR A 124 -3.17 2.85 -7.69
N GLU A 125 -3.52 3.98 -8.29
CA GLU A 125 -2.85 5.26 -8.03
C GLU A 125 -3.65 6.12 -7.06
N LEU A 126 -2.95 6.97 -6.35
CA LEU A 126 -3.50 8.07 -5.55
C LEU A 126 -2.84 9.39 -5.98
N PRO A 127 -3.45 10.55 -5.72
CA PRO A 127 -2.84 11.83 -6.07
C PRO A 127 -1.74 12.22 -5.08
N GLY A 128 -0.75 12.97 -5.58
CA GLY A 128 0.22 13.71 -4.79
C GLY A 128 -0.02 15.23 -4.81
N ASN A 129 0.88 15.98 -4.22
CA ASN A 129 0.75 17.44 -4.13
C ASN A 129 1.00 18.15 -5.47
N HIS A 130 1.69 17.53 -6.41
CA HIS A 130 1.86 18.06 -7.76
C HIS A 130 0.66 17.78 -8.68
N ASP A 131 -0.27 16.94 -8.29
CA ASP A 131 -1.40 16.50 -9.12
C ASP A 131 -2.59 17.47 -9.14
N GLY A 132 -2.42 18.68 -8.60
CA GLY A 132 -3.40 19.74 -8.65
C GLY A 132 -4.57 19.58 -7.68
N GLY A 133 -5.61 20.41 -7.86
CA GLY A 133 -6.82 20.42 -7.04
C GLY A 133 -7.91 19.50 -7.57
N ASP A 134 -9.05 19.49 -6.86
CA ASP A 134 -10.18 18.59 -7.13
C ASP A 134 -10.75 18.73 -8.55
N GLU A 135 -10.75 19.94 -9.10
CA GLU A 135 -11.18 20.20 -10.46
C GLU A 135 -10.08 19.96 -11.50
N GLY A 136 -8.89 19.53 -11.09
CA GLY A 136 -7.75 19.24 -11.95
C GLY A 136 -7.98 18.00 -12.81
N ILE A 137 -7.24 17.92 -13.91
CA ILE A 137 -7.37 16.81 -14.88
C ILE A 137 -6.98 15.47 -14.24
N VAL A 138 -6.00 15.46 -13.34
CA VAL A 138 -5.52 14.24 -12.69
C VAL A 138 -6.58 13.68 -11.74
N ARG A 139 -7.11 14.50 -10.82
CA ARG A 139 -8.10 14.03 -9.84
C ARG A 139 -9.39 13.57 -10.50
N ARG A 140 -9.91 14.33 -11.47
CA ARG A 140 -11.04 13.87 -12.29
C ARG A 140 -10.70 12.59 -13.05
N GLY A 141 -9.49 12.49 -13.57
CA GLY A 141 -9.01 11.30 -14.25
C GLY A 141 -8.94 10.07 -13.33
N ILE A 142 -8.51 10.22 -12.08
CA ILE A 142 -8.52 9.14 -11.10
C ILE A 142 -9.96 8.67 -10.85
N LEU A 143 -10.91 9.59 -10.63
CA LEU A 143 -12.33 9.25 -10.46
C LEU A 143 -12.90 8.46 -11.64
N GLU A 144 -12.56 8.82 -12.87
CA GLU A 144 -13.00 8.07 -14.06
C GLU A 144 -12.32 6.68 -14.12
N ARG A 145 -11.06 6.58 -13.73
CA ARG A 145 -10.32 5.32 -13.72
C ARG A 145 -10.82 4.36 -12.64
N ASP A 146 -11.33 4.86 -11.52
CA ASP A 146 -11.93 4.04 -10.46
C ASP A 146 -13.13 3.23 -10.96
N LYS A 147 -13.90 3.77 -11.91
CA LYS A 147 -15.01 3.05 -12.55
C LYS A 147 -14.56 1.79 -13.30
N LEU A 148 -13.30 1.75 -13.70
CA LEU A 148 -12.68 0.65 -14.45
C LEU A 148 -11.80 -0.22 -13.56
N ARG A 149 -11.47 0.25 -12.37
CA ARG A 149 -10.51 -0.40 -11.46
C ARG A 149 -11.09 -1.69 -10.89
N PRO A 150 -10.42 -2.83 -11.06
CA PRO A 150 -10.98 -4.10 -10.62
C PRO A 150 -11.01 -4.22 -9.09
N GLY A 151 -12.12 -4.70 -8.57
CA GLY A 151 -12.23 -5.15 -7.19
C GLY A 151 -12.33 -4.07 -6.12
N LEU A 152 -12.66 -2.82 -6.47
CA LEU A 152 -12.94 -1.80 -5.46
C LEU A 152 -14.14 -2.21 -4.59
N LEU A 153 -14.00 -2.04 -3.28
CA LEU A 153 -15.02 -2.31 -2.27
C LEU A 153 -15.78 -1.05 -1.84
N ALA A 154 -15.07 0.06 -1.79
CA ALA A 154 -15.57 1.39 -1.49
C ALA A 154 -14.74 2.45 -2.19
N ALA A 155 -15.34 3.60 -2.48
CA ALA A 155 -14.68 4.80 -2.94
C ALA A 155 -15.41 6.02 -2.38
N SER A 156 -14.67 7.11 -2.08
CA SER A 156 -15.23 8.41 -1.78
C SER A 156 -15.88 9.03 -3.01
N ALA A 157 -16.73 10.03 -2.82
CA ALA A 157 -17.45 10.68 -3.92
C ALA A 157 -16.52 11.34 -4.95
N ASP A 158 -15.37 11.80 -4.52
CA ASP A 158 -14.31 12.38 -5.36
C ASP A 158 -13.35 11.34 -5.94
N GLY A 159 -13.47 10.04 -5.56
CA GLY A 159 -12.62 8.95 -6.01
C GLY A 159 -11.19 8.99 -5.46
N ILE A 160 -10.87 9.88 -4.53
CA ILE A 160 -9.51 10.05 -4.01
C ILE A 160 -9.18 9.01 -2.96
N SER A 161 -10.15 8.70 -2.10
CA SER A 161 -10.04 7.63 -1.11
C SER A 161 -10.82 6.41 -1.58
N TYR A 162 -10.19 5.25 -1.54
CA TYR A 162 -10.83 3.99 -1.93
C TYR A 162 -10.18 2.78 -1.29
N SER A 163 -10.89 1.65 -1.26
CA SER A 163 -10.41 0.42 -0.65
C SER A 163 -10.70 -0.81 -1.50
N TRP A 164 -9.87 -1.84 -1.32
CA TRP A 164 -10.00 -3.14 -2.00
C TRP A 164 -9.32 -4.25 -1.21
N ASP A 165 -9.57 -5.48 -1.63
CA ASP A 165 -8.97 -6.67 -1.03
C ASP A 165 -8.09 -7.44 -2.02
N TRP A 166 -6.91 -7.85 -1.57
CA TRP A 166 -6.16 -8.91 -2.22
C TRP A 166 -6.07 -10.13 -1.28
N GLY A 167 -6.97 -11.08 -1.48
CA GLY A 167 -7.16 -12.19 -0.56
C GLY A 167 -7.59 -11.72 0.83
N PRO A 168 -6.87 -12.08 1.91
CA PRO A 168 -7.25 -11.62 3.25
C PRO A 168 -6.74 -10.21 3.58
N VAL A 169 -5.87 -9.62 2.78
CA VAL A 169 -5.27 -8.31 3.04
C VAL A 169 -6.16 -7.20 2.51
N HIS A 170 -6.50 -6.27 3.38
CA HIS A 170 -7.30 -5.09 3.07
C HIS A 170 -6.39 -3.89 2.81
N PHE A 171 -6.61 -3.19 1.70
CA PHE A 171 -5.85 -2.01 1.30
C PHE A 171 -6.76 -0.78 1.32
N VAL A 172 -6.25 0.32 1.88
CA VAL A 172 -6.96 1.61 1.92
C VAL A 172 -6.07 2.72 1.38
N SER A 173 -6.51 3.38 0.33
CA SER A 173 -5.92 4.60 -0.21
C SER A 173 -6.56 5.81 0.44
N MET A 174 -5.75 6.76 0.91
CA MET A 174 -6.16 7.98 1.60
C MET A 174 -5.74 9.27 0.86
N GLY A 175 -5.36 9.14 -0.41
CA GLY A 175 -4.90 10.30 -1.18
C GLY A 175 -3.63 10.94 -0.62
N LEU A 176 -3.66 12.26 -0.40
CA LEU A 176 -2.47 12.98 0.09
C LEU A 176 -2.07 12.54 1.51
N TYR A 177 -3.01 12.47 2.41
CA TYR A 177 -2.81 12.06 3.81
C TYR A 177 -4.17 11.84 4.48
N ALA A 178 -4.19 11.09 5.58
CA ALA A 178 -5.41 10.92 6.36
C ALA A 178 -5.76 12.23 7.09
N GLY A 179 -6.84 12.85 6.69
CA GLY A 179 -7.31 14.11 7.26
C GLY A 179 -8.75 14.41 6.91
N SER A 180 -9.39 15.30 7.68
CA SER A 180 -10.77 15.76 7.49
C SER A 180 -10.80 17.07 6.71
N GLU A 181 -10.03 18.04 7.18
CA GLU A 181 -10.00 19.42 6.69
C GLU A 181 -8.60 19.77 6.14
N GLY A 182 -8.58 20.57 5.09
CA GLY A 182 -7.34 21.07 4.48
C GLY A 182 -6.76 22.30 5.18
N ASP A 183 -6.76 22.33 6.51
CA ASP A 183 -6.20 23.44 7.27
C ASP A 183 -4.76 23.72 6.90
N ALA A 184 -4.41 25.01 6.82
CA ALA A 184 -3.03 25.39 6.58
C ALA A 184 -2.10 24.92 7.70
N VAL A 185 -0.93 24.41 7.32
CA VAL A 185 0.15 24.10 8.27
C VAL A 185 1.36 24.98 8.02
N VAL A 186 2.10 25.28 9.07
CA VAL A 186 3.42 25.90 8.98
C VAL A 186 4.43 24.83 9.36
N ASN A 187 5.33 24.48 8.44
CA ASN A 187 6.32 23.48 8.70
C ASN A 187 7.43 23.98 9.67
N PRO A 188 8.31 23.09 10.17
CA PRO A 188 9.39 23.48 11.07
C PRO A 188 10.36 24.54 10.52
N TRP A 189 10.37 24.74 9.21
CA TRP A 189 11.19 25.76 8.55
C TRP A 189 10.44 27.08 8.27
N GLY A 190 9.23 27.25 8.83
CA GLY A 190 8.43 28.46 8.71
C GLY A 190 7.67 28.63 7.38
N ARG A 191 7.64 27.59 6.52
CA ARG A 191 6.85 27.62 5.27
C ARG A 191 5.42 27.23 5.56
N ARG A 192 4.47 28.02 5.02
CA ARG A 192 3.05 27.74 5.06
C ARG A 192 2.65 26.90 3.85
N PHE A 193 1.88 25.85 4.12
CA PHE A 193 1.25 25.00 3.11
C PHE A 193 -0.27 25.07 3.30
N ASP A 194 -1.00 25.30 2.22
CA ASP A 194 -2.46 25.35 2.15
C ASP A 194 -2.94 25.02 0.74
N GLY A 195 -4.24 25.24 0.46
CA GLY A 195 -4.82 25.02 -0.86
C GLY A 195 -4.60 23.59 -1.39
N THR A 196 -4.21 23.47 -2.64
CA THR A 196 -4.06 22.17 -3.34
C THR A 196 -3.02 21.24 -2.71
N TRP A 197 -2.10 21.79 -1.92
CA TRP A 197 -1.11 21.02 -1.17
C TRP A 197 -1.70 20.34 0.07
N ARG A 198 -2.92 20.70 0.44
CA ARG A 198 -3.57 20.31 1.68
C ARG A 198 -5.02 19.88 1.44
N LEU A 199 -5.26 18.97 0.50
CA LEU A 199 -6.59 18.47 0.14
C LEU A 199 -6.75 16.99 0.59
N PRO A 200 -7.13 16.73 1.86
CA PRO A 200 -7.30 15.37 2.37
C PRO A 200 -8.58 14.69 1.86
N GLY A 201 -9.58 15.44 1.36
CA GLY A 201 -10.83 14.90 0.83
C GLY A 201 -11.63 14.07 1.83
N HIS A 202 -11.66 14.45 3.12
CA HIS A 202 -12.30 13.68 4.19
C HIS A 202 -11.82 12.21 4.28
N SER A 203 -10.55 11.98 3.93
CA SER A 203 -9.97 10.64 3.89
C SER A 203 -9.89 9.96 5.25
N LEU A 204 -9.86 10.73 6.34
CA LEU A 204 -9.89 10.19 7.71
C LEU A 204 -11.26 9.55 8.00
N GLU A 205 -12.33 10.25 7.70
CA GLU A 205 -13.71 9.75 7.87
C GLU A 205 -13.96 8.54 6.99
N PHE A 206 -13.47 8.58 5.73
CA PHE A 206 -13.53 7.42 4.84
C PHE A 206 -12.81 6.21 5.46
N LEU A 207 -11.59 6.40 5.98
CA LEU A 207 -10.81 5.34 6.63
C LEU A 207 -11.57 4.75 7.82
N GLU A 208 -12.11 5.58 8.71
CA GLU A 208 -12.86 5.13 9.89
C GLU A 208 -14.08 4.29 9.51
N GLU A 209 -14.89 4.77 8.55
CA GLU A 209 -16.06 4.05 8.06
C GLU A 209 -15.69 2.74 7.37
N ASP A 210 -14.67 2.77 6.54
CA ASP A 210 -14.23 1.61 5.77
C ASP A 210 -13.68 0.51 6.70
N LEU A 211 -12.81 0.87 7.64
CA LEU A 211 -12.29 -0.07 8.64
C LEU A 211 -13.43 -0.67 9.49
N ALA A 212 -14.39 0.14 9.92
CA ALA A 212 -15.52 -0.35 10.69
C ALA A 212 -16.38 -1.35 9.90
N ARG A 213 -16.66 -1.07 8.62
CA ARG A 213 -17.54 -1.87 7.77
C ARG A 213 -16.85 -3.09 7.16
N ARG A 214 -15.58 -2.97 6.73
CA ARG A 214 -14.87 -3.98 5.93
C ARG A 214 -13.93 -4.83 6.76
N VAL A 215 -13.36 -4.29 7.82
CA VAL A 215 -12.42 -4.99 8.70
C VAL A 215 -13.09 -5.42 10.00
N GLY A 216 -13.74 -4.50 10.70
CA GLY A 216 -14.43 -4.77 11.97
C GLY A 216 -13.53 -5.54 12.96
N ALA A 217 -14.10 -6.55 13.61
CA ALA A 217 -13.39 -7.39 14.57
C ALA A 217 -12.65 -8.59 13.93
N SER A 218 -12.54 -8.67 12.58
CA SER A 218 -11.96 -9.83 11.89
C SER A 218 -10.49 -10.06 12.19
N GLY A 219 -9.75 -8.99 12.55
CA GLY A 219 -8.31 -9.02 12.76
C GLY A 219 -7.50 -9.23 11.46
N ARG A 220 -8.14 -9.11 10.30
CA ARG A 220 -7.47 -9.22 8.98
C ARG A 220 -6.39 -8.15 8.83
N PRO A 221 -5.32 -8.43 8.06
CA PRO A 221 -4.26 -7.46 7.81
C PRO A 221 -4.77 -6.25 7.03
N VAL A 222 -4.32 -5.05 7.41
CA VAL A 222 -4.62 -3.80 6.74
C VAL A 222 -3.32 -3.14 6.27
N VAL A 223 -3.31 -2.62 5.06
CA VAL A 223 -2.24 -1.81 4.47
C VAL A 223 -2.79 -0.43 4.16
N LEU A 224 -2.12 0.61 4.63
CA LEU A 224 -2.48 2.01 4.41
C LEU A 224 -1.60 2.63 3.32
N LEU A 225 -2.21 3.45 2.47
CA LEU A 225 -1.54 4.13 1.37
C LEU A 225 -1.87 5.62 1.39
N GLN A 226 -0.86 6.47 1.34
CA GLN A 226 -1.01 7.91 1.20
C GLN A 226 0.23 8.51 0.54
N HIS A 227 0.18 9.79 0.18
CA HIS A 227 1.32 10.45 -0.43
C HIS A 227 2.31 11.00 0.60
N TYR A 228 1.85 11.79 1.57
CA TYR A 228 2.71 12.34 2.62
C TYR A 228 3.08 11.28 3.66
N GLY A 229 4.35 11.24 4.03
CA GLY A 229 4.87 10.26 4.96
C GLY A 229 5.13 10.79 6.37
N TRP A 230 5.82 9.97 7.12
CA TRP A 230 6.23 10.22 8.49
C TRP A 230 7.72 10.52 8.63
N ASP A 231 8.44 10.59 7.52
CA ASP A 231 9.83 11.02 7.50
C ASP A 231 9.97 12.54 7.66
N VAL A 232 11.19 13.00 7.83
CA VAL A 232 11.48 14.40 8.08
C VAL A 232 10.93 15.36 7.01
N TRP A 233 10.80 14.89 5.77
CA TRP A 233 10.23 15.69 4.69
C TRP A 233 8.71 15.70 4.73
N GLY A 234 8.08 14.54 4.93
CA GLY A 234 6.63 14.39 5.01
C GLY A 234 6.02 15.08 6.23
N LEU A 235 6.71 15.06 7.39
CA LEU A 235 6.21 15.66 8.64
C LEU A 235 5.92 17.16 8.56
N GLY A 236 6.47 17.87 7.59
CA GLY A 236 6.20 19.29 7.37
C GLY A 236 4.88 19.60 6.67
N TRP A 237 4.20 18.58 6.10
CA TRP A 237 3.06 18.75 5.22
C TRP A 237 1.70 18.45 5.85
N TRP A 238 1.68 17.77 6.98
CA TRP A 238 0.49 17.54 7.79
C TRP A 238 0.78 17.70 9.27
N SER A 239 -0.25 18.06 10.05
CA SER A 239 -0.10 18.46 11.44
C SER A 239 0.07 17.26 12.38
N GLU A 240 0.61 17.48 13.56
CA GLU A 240 0.64 16.46 14.61
C GLU A 240 -0.76 16.01 15.00
N ARG A 241 -1.75 16.94 15.06
CA ARG A 241 -3.15 16.61 15.33
C ARG A 241 -3.72 15.59 14.34
N GLU A 242 -3.43 15.76 13.05
CA GLU A 242 -3.87 14.84 12.00
C GLU A 242 -3.19 13.47 12.12
N ARG A 243 -1.90 13.46 12.44
CA ARG A 243 -1.17 12.20 12.69
C ARG A 243 -1.71 11.44 13.90
N GLU A 244 -2.03 12.13 14.99
CA GLU A 244 -2.66 11.54 16.18
C GLU A 244 -4.08 11.06 15.88
N ALA A 245 -4.85 11.77 15.06
CA ALA A 245 -6.18 11.33 14.61
C ALA A 245 -6.08 10.02 13.80
N LEU A 246 -5.14 9.92 12.86
CA LEU A 246 -4.89 8.67 12.15
C LEU A 246 -4.54 7.52 13.10
N LYS A 247 -3.65 7.76 14.07
CA LYS A 247 -3.29 6.74 15.07
C LYS A 247 -4.51 6.28 15.87
N ALA A 248 -5.40 7.22 16.23
CA ALA A 248 -6.63 6.90 16.93
C ALA A 248 -7.59 6.07 16.05
N ALA A 249 -7.77 6.45 14.79
CA ALA A 249 -8.65 5.77 13.84
C ALA A 249 -8.23 4.31 13.59
N VAL A 250 -6.92 4.03 13.54
CA VAL A 250 -6.41 2.68 13.27
C VAL A 250 -6.23 1.84 14.55
N LYS A 251 -6.45 2.43 15.72
CA LYS A 251 -6.27 1.73 16.99
C LYS A 251 -7.20 0.52 17.10
N GLY A 252 -6.61 -0.64 17.35
CA GLY A 252 -7.34 -1.90 17.48
C GLY A 252 -7.49 -2.69 16.18
N TYR A 253 -7.16 -2.12 15.05
CA TYR A 253 -7.06 -2.83 13.77
C TYR A 253 -5.65 -3.41 13.57
N ASN A 254 -5.55 -4.46 12.76
CA ASN A 254 -4.28 -5.12 12.45
C ASN A 254 -3.60 -4.42 11.26
N VAL A 255 -3.19 -3.15 11.44
CA VAL A 255 -2.40 -2.44 10.42
C VAL A 255 -0.99 -3.04 10.40
N ILE A 256 -0.63 -3.65 9.28
CA ILE A 256 0.66 -4.34 9.11
C ILE A 256 1.74 -3.44 8.51
N SER A 257 1.34 -2.41 7.77
CA SER A 257 2.24 -1.43 7.18
C SER A 257 1.47 -0.23 6.62
N ALA A 258 2.20 0.88 6.45
CA ALA A 258 1.81 1.97 5.56
C ALA A 258 2.88 2.19 4.49
N PHE A 259 2.46 2.64 3.29
CA PHE A 259 3.36 3.02 2.21
C PHE A 259 3.04 4.43 1.74
N TYR A 260 4.08 5.20 1.42
CA TYR A 260 3.96 6.60 1.03
C TYR A 260 5.04 7.01 0.01
N GLY A 261 4.90 8.19 -0.59
CA GLY A 261 5.80 8.78 -1.57
C GLY A 261 6.45 10.08 -1.10
N HIS A 262 6.42 11.09 -1.95
CA HIS A 262 6.80 12.49 -1.69
C HIS A 262 8.30 12.75 -1.47
N SER A 263 8.99 11.90 -0.75
CA SER A 263 10.41 12.14 -0.38
C SER A 263 11.40 11.63 -1.43
N HIS A 264 10.93 10.94 -2.46
CA HIS A 264 11.71 10.38 -3.59
C HIS A 264 12.84 9.42 -3.20
N VAL A 265 12.94 9.06 -1.93
CA VAL A 265 14.01 8.20 -1.39
C VAL A 265 13.40 7.06 -0.59
N MET A 266 13.88 5.83 -0.83
CA MET A 266 13.48 4.69 -0.02
C MET A 266 13.89 4.92 1.44
N MET A 267 12.89 4.97 2.33
CA MET A 267 13.09 5.07 3.78
C MET A 267 12.11 4.14 4.51
N ARG A 268 12.51 3.71 5.69
CA ARG A 268 11.63 3.07 6.66
C ARG A 268 11.49 3.95 7.89
N VAL A 269 10.28 4.22 8.30
CA VAL A 269 9.95 4.90 9.55
C VAL A 269 8.96 4.02 10.31
N ASP A 270 9.29 3.64 11.52
CA ASP A 270 8.37 2.85 12.34
C ASP A 270 7.46 3.83 13.10
N LEU A 271 6.17 3.79 12.77
CA LEU A 271 5.11 4.46 13.53
C LEU A 271 4.73 3.61 14.74
N ASP A 272 4.09 4.24 15.72
CA ASP A 272 3.59 3.58 16.93
C ASP A 272 2.74 2.33 16.59
N GLY A 273 3.40 1.20 16.43
CA GLY A 273 2.77 -0.10 16.24
C GLY A 273 2.91 -0.75 14.87
N PHE A 274 3.31 -0.04 13.81
CA PHE A 274 3.55 -0.63 12.49
C PHE A 274 4.63 0.08 11.69
N PRO A 275 5.37 -0.65 10.83
CA PRO A 275 6.36 -0.06 9.95
C PRO A 275 5.71 0.69 8.80
N SER A 276 6.29 1.81 8.41
CA SER A 276 5.93 2.54 7.19
C SER A 276 7.14 2.68 6.27
N PHE A 277 6.89 2.69 4.96
CA PHE A 277 7.93 2.71 3.95
C PHE A 277 7.65 3.80 2.92
N CYS A 278 8.62 4.67 2.70
CA CYS A 278 8.65 5.55 1.54
C CYS A 278 9.11 4.77 0.32
N ALA A 279 8.38 4.86 -0.78
CA ALA A 279 8.89 4.41 -2.07
C ALA A 279 9.79 5.49 -2.67
N GLY A 280 10.88 5.10 -3.30
CA GLY A 280 11.66 6.01 -4.12
C GLY A 280 10.93 6.39 -5.40
N SER A 281 11.35 7.48 -6.04
CA SER A 281 10.76 7.93 -7.30
C SER A 281 11.04 6.94 -8.45
N THR A 282 10.04 6.71 -9.30
CA THR A 282 10.18 5.89 -10.52
C THR A 282 10.97 6.59 -11.61
N GLN A 283 10.99 7.92 -11.57
CA GLN A 283 11.90 8.73 -12.38
C GLN A 283 13.09 9.16 -11.52
N SER A 284 14.27 9.11 -12.06
CA SER A 284 15.45 9.65 -11.42
C SER A 284 16.43 10.07 -12.51
N ASP A 285 16.90 11.30 -12.42
CA ASP A 285 17.89 11.84 -13.35
C ASP A 285 19.01 12.46 -12.49
N PRO A 286 20.25 11.97 -12.56
CA PRO A 286 20.80 10.93 -13.44
C PRO A 286 20.70 9.48 -12.91
N LEU A 287 20.11 9.25 -11.73
CA LEU A 287 20.06 7.94 -11.09
C LEU A 287 18.95 7.06 -11.67
N PRO A 288 19.06 5.73 -11.61
CA PRO A 288 17.96 4.85 -11.99
C PRO A 288 16.76 5.04 -11.07
N GLY A 289 15.54 5.05 -11.62
CA GLY A 289 14.33 5.02 -10.87
C GLY A 289 14.21 3.76 -10.00
N SER A 290 13.41 3.83 -8.96
CA SER A 290 13.21 2.72 -8.04
C SER A 290 11.73 2.45 -7.76
N PHE A 291 11.45 1.25 -7.27
CA PHE A 291 10.15 0.83 -6.76
C PHE A 291 10.34 -0.24 -5.69
N LEU A 292 9.31 -0.48 -4.87
CA LEU A 292 9.35 -1.56 -3.88
C LEU A 292 8.64 -2.79 -4.43
N VAL A 293 9.20 -3.94 -4.11
CA VAL A 293 8.59 -5.26 -4.31
C VAL A 293 8.16 -5.76 -2.94
N VAL A 294 6.86 -5.91 -2.74
CA VAL A 294 6.27 -6.30 -1.46
C VAL A 294 5.65 -7.68 -1.60
N ARG A 295 5.97 -8.57 -0.66
CA ARG A 295 5.39 -9.91 -0.55
C ARG A 295 4.82 -10.08 0.84
N ILE A 296 3.50 -10.24 0.94
CA ILE A 296 2.77 -10.38 2.22
C ILE A 296 2.34 -11.83 2.37
N ARG A 297 2.69 -12.44 3.50
CA ARG A 297 2.33 -13.80 3.91
C ARG A 297 1.71 -13.78 5.31
N PRO A 298 1.10 -14.83 5.80
CA PRO A 298 0.38 -14.81 7.09
C PRO A 298 1.18 -14.32 8.30
N ARG A 299 2.49 -14.53 8.29
CA ARG A 299 3.36 -14.25 9.45
C ARG A 299 4.50 -13.28 9.17
N GLU A 300 4.66 -12.87 7.93
CA GLU A 300 5.76 -11.98 7.53
C GLU A 300 5.44 -11.21 6.27
N MET A 301 6.00 -10.03 6.17
CA MET A 301 6.02 -9.21 4.96
C MET A 301 7.48 -8.93 4.59
N ASP A 302 7.82 -9.22 3.35
CA ASP A 302 9.10 -8.82 2.76
C ASP A 302 8.90 -7.55 1.94
N VAL A 303 9.80 -6.59 2.12
CA VAL A 303 9.89 -5.36 1.33
C VAL A 303 11.30 -5.27 0.77
N ALA A 304 11.41 -5.19 -0.55
CA ALA A 304 12.70 -5.09 -1.22
C ALA A 304 12.66 -3.97 -2.27
N GLU A 305 13.62 -3.07 -2.22
CA GLU A 305 13.76 -2.01 -3.23
C GLU A 305 14.44 -2.56 -4.48
N ARG A 306 13.88 -2.23 -5.63
CA ARG A 306 14.48 -2.49 -6.95
C ARG A 306 14.90 -1.17 -7.58
N LYS A 307 16.18 -1.03 -7.90
CA LYS A 307 16.76 0.11 -8.62
C LYS A 307 17.28 -0.40 -9.96
N ALA A 308 16.62 -0.02 -11.05
CA ALA A 308 16.91 -0.59 -12.36
C ALA A 308 17.05 -2.13 -12.27
N ASP A 309 18.25 -2.67 -12.45
CA ASP A 309 18.51 -4.11 -12.43
C ASP A 309 19.18 -4.62 -11.13
N ALA A 310 19.28 -3.76 -10.10
CA ALA A 310 19.87 -4.11 -8.81
C ALA A 310 18.85 -4.12 -7.67
N TRP A 311 19.09 -4.92 -6.66
CA TRP A 311 18.38 -4.86 -5.40
C TRP A 311 19.07 -3.84 -4.47
N GLY A 312 18.26 -2.95 -3.89
CA GLY A 312 18.68 -1.99 -2.88
C GLY A 312 18.32 -2.45 -1.46
N TYR A 313 17.52 -1.62 -0.76
CA TYR A 313 17.05 -1.90 0.59
C TYR A 313 16.24 -3.20 0.67
N VAL A 314 16.41 -3.93 1.77
CA VAL A 314 15.67 -5.17 2.04
C VAL A 314 15.25 -5.21 3.51
N ALA A 315 13.96 -5.46 3.75
CA ALA A 315 13.43 -5.69 5.09
C ALA A 315 12.52 -6.91 5.12
N ARG A 316 12.54 -7.61 6.24
CA ARG A 316 11.53 -8.58 6.62
C ARG A 316 10.84 -8.11 7.89
N VAL A 317 9.53 -7.95 7.82
CA VAL A 317 8.66 -7.58 8.93
C VAL A 317 7.93 -8.82 9.41
N LYS A 318 8.04 -9.14 10.68
CA LYS A 318 7.22 -10.19 11.29
C LYS A 318 5.81 -9.66 11.49
N LEU A 319 4.81 -10.39 10.98
CA LEU A 319 3.39 -10.11 11.15
C LEU A 319 2.82 -11.08 12.19
N GLY A 320 1.97 -10.56 13.08
CA GLY A 320 1.27 -11.43 14.02
C GLY A 320 2.02 -11.72 15.30
N GLY A 321 1.59 -11.07 16.26
CA GLY A 321 1.56 -11.19 17.68
C GLY A 321 0.75 -10.00 18.14
N ARG A 322 -0.55 -10.19 18.36
CA ARG A 322 -1.25 -9.25 19.23
C ARG A 322 -0.38 -9.11 20.46
N THR A 323 0.32 -8.01 20.60
CA THR A 323 0.74 -7.57 21.91
C THR A 323 -0.57 -7.37 22.66
N SER A 324 -0.93 -8.37 23.46
CA SER A 324 -1.96 -8.22 24.47
C SER A 324 -1.48 -7.06 25.34
N VAL A 325 -2.01 -5.88 25.11
CA VAL A 325 -1.95 -4.82 26.10
C VAL A 325 -2.77 -5.39 27.25
N SER A 326 -2.09 -5.93 28.26
CA SER A 326 -2.68 -6.22 29.56
C SER A 326 -3.35 -4.94 30.05
N ARG A 327 -4.65 -5.06 30.33
CA ARG A 327 -5.43 -4.02 31.01
C ARG A 327 -4.88 -3.76 32.40
#